data_b13a9581f8490af2a830c26a0336c2d2
#
_entry.id   b13a9581f8490af2a830c26a0336c2d2
#
_cell.length_a   1.000
_cell.length_b   1.000
_cell.length_c   1.000
_cell.angle_alpha   90.00
_cell.angle_beta   90.00
_cell.angle_gamma   90.00
#
_symmetry.space_group_name_H-M   'P 1'
#
loop_
_entity.id
_entity.type
_entity.pdbx_description
1 polymer ?
#
loop_
_entity_poly.entity_id
_entity_poly.type
_entity_poly.pdbx_seq_one_letter_code
_entity_poly.pdbx_strand_id
1 'polypeptide(L)'
;MRQWLAFIPLLCCFAVSHVGVVQAAQLSVELPDGVHIWDTAQLLKHPQAQQIQIAEDVSYKRAMTYRAVPMAALLGGITAKDHLQAVATDGFAAEMPAGPLLESTGARAWLAIEDPAAPWPTLGENQQSPGPFYLVWTEPKAGNISPEQW
;
A
#
# COMPACT_ATOMS: atom_id res chain seq x y z
N MET A 1 -40.79 -0.19 66.61
CA MET A 1 -39.90 0.59 65.76
C MET A 1 -39.09 -0.39 64.94
N ARG A 2 -39.44 -0.57 63.64
CA ARG A 2 -38.73 -1.47 62.73
C ARG A 2 -38.00 -0.60 61.68
N GLN A 3 -36.67 -0.55 61.78
CA GLN A 3 -35.82 0.14 60.80
C GLN A 3 -35.68 -0.73 59.56
N TRP A 4 -36.04 -0.22 58.42
CA TRP A 4 -35.79 -0.85 57.10
C TRP A 4 -34.48 -0.27 56.57
N LEU A 5 -33.45 -1.12 56.48
CA LEU A 5 -32.22 -0.80 55.75
C LEU A 5 -32.44 -1.09 54.26
N ALA A 6 -32.46 -0.06 53.46
CA ALA A 6 -32.51 -0.20 52.01
C ALA A 6 -31.06 -0.43 51.49
N PHE A 7 -30.82 -1.61 50.93
CA PHE A 7 -29.62 -1.93 50.19
C PHE A 7 -29.77 -1.34 48.78
N ILE A 8 -28.89 -0.39 48.40
CA ILE A 8 -28.75 0.11 47.06
C ILE A 8 -27.69 -0.73 46.34
N PRO A 9 -27.99 -1.49 45.27
CA PRO A 9 -26.96 -2.15 44.48
C PRO A 9 -26.23 -1.13 43.63
N LEU A 10 -24.94 -0.98 43.87
CA LEU A 10 -24.04 -0.20 43.05
C LEU A 10 -23.85 -0.91 41.70
N LEU A 11 -24.53 -0.45 40.64
CA LEU A 11 -24.39 -0.98 39.30
C LEU A 11 -23.08 -0.43 38.71
N CYS A 12 -22.02 -1.23 38.78
CA CYS A 12 -20.75 -0.94 38.07
C CYS A 12 -20.93 -1.16 36.57
N CYS A 13 -21.17 -0.08 35.83
CA CYS A 13 -21.12 -0.11 34.34
C CYS A 13 -19.65 -0.24 33.92
N PHE A 14 -19.23 -1.46 33.59
CA PHE A 14 -17.99 -1.67 32.86
C PHE A 14 -18.18 -1.19 31.41
N ALA A 15 -17.65 -0.02 31.09
CA ALA A 15 -17.51 0.42 29.73
C ALA A 15 -16.44 -0.44 29.04
N VAL A 16 -16.85 -1.42 28.28
CA VAL A 16 -15.96 -2.20 27.41
C VAL A 16 -15.59 -1.29 26.24
N SER A 17 -14.44 -0.64 26.34
CA SER A 17 -13.85 0.08 25.22
C SER A 17 -13.49 -0.95 24.14
N HIS A 18 -14.27 -0.99 23.06
CA HIS A 18 -13.90 -1.73 21.86
C HIS A 18 -12.74 -0.99 21.21
N VAL A 19 -11.53 -1.44 21.48
CA VAL A 19 -10.36 -1.07 20.70
C VAL A 19 -10.54 -1.77 19.35
N GLY A 20 -11.04 -1.05 18.37
CA GLY A 20 -11.07 -1.52 17.00
C GLY A 20 -9.63 -1.82 16.57
N VAL A 21 -9.33 -3.09 16.32
CA VAL A 21 -8.06 -3.48 15.70
C VAL A 21 -8.13 -2.95 14.28
N VAL A 22 -7.44 -1.84 14.02
CA VAL A 22 -7.19 -1.38 12.64
C VAL A 22 -6.28 -2.43 12.02
N GLN A 23 -6.84 -3.28 11.18
CA GLN A 23 -6.06 -4.26 10.44
C GLN A 23 -5.14 -3.51 9.50
N ALA A 24 -3.83 -3.75 9.61
CA ALA A 24 -2.85 -3.18 8.70
C ALA A 24 -3.17 -3.62 7.26
N ALA A 25 -3.05 -2.70 6.32
CA ALA A 25 -3.21 -3.01 4.92
C ALA A 25 -2.17 -4.04 4.47
N GLN A 26 -2.60 -5.01 3.67
CA GLN A 26 -1.77 -6.10 3.19
C GLN A 26 -1.70 -6.12 1.67
N LEU A 27 -0.51 -6.38 1.15
CA LEU A 27 -0.25 -6.73 -0.24
C LEU A 27 -0.04 -8.25 -0.33
N SER A 28 -0.82 -8.91 -1.16
CA SER A 28 -0.63 -10.32 -1.49
C SER A 28 -0.02 -10.44 -2.88
N VAL A 29 1.09 -11.16 -2.99
CA VAL A 29 1.78 -11.43 -4.26
C VAL A 29 1.82 -12.93 -4.47
N GLU A 30 1.13 -13.40 -5.50
CA GLU A 30 1.13 -14.81 -5.90
C GLU A 30 2.28 -15.05 -6.87
N LEU A 31 3.24 -15.87 -6.46
CA LEU A 31 4.45 -16.19 -7.21
C LEU A 31 4.54 -17.70 -7.46
N PRO A 32 5.41 -18.16 -8.37
CA PRO A 32 5.58 -19.60 -8.65
C PRO A 32 5.94 -20.44 -7.43
N ASP A 33 6.57 -19.87 -6.41
CA ASP A 33 6.96 -20.51 -5.16
C ASP A 33 5.91 -20.40 -4.05
N GLY A 34 4.83 -19.68 -4.28
CA GLY A 34 3.72 -19.52 -3.33
C GLY A 34 3.20 -18.11 -3.19
N VAL A 35 2.35 -17.91 -2.20
CA VAL A 35 1.76 -16.61 -1.88
C VAL A 35 2.60 -15.90 -0.83
N HIS A 36 3.06 -14.71 -1.16
CA HIS A 36 3.80 -13.83 -0.25
C HIS A 36 2.87 -12.70 0.21
N ILE A 37 2.73 -12.54 1.52
CA ILE A 37 1.90 -11.49 2.12
C ILE A 37 2.80 -10.50 2.84
N TRP A 38 2.66 -9.24 2.51
CA TRP A 38 3.39 -8.13 3.09
C TRP A 38 2.43 -7.14 3.74
N ASP A 39 2.69 -6.74 4.96
CA ASP A 39 2.04 -5.57 5.53
C ASP A 39 2.85 -4.29 5.27
N THR A 40 2.22 -3.15 5.50
CA THR A 40 2.85 -1.83 5.33
C THR A 40 4.14 -1.69 6.14
N ALA A 41 4.16 -2.18 7.39
CA ALA A 41 5.33 -2.06 8.27
C ALA A 41 6.51 -2.90 7.78
N GLN A 42 6.24 -4.09 7.25
CA GLN A 42 7.26 -4.97 6.65
C GLN A 42 7.85 -4.32 5.40
N LEU A 43 7.02 -3.76 4.52
CA LEU A 43 7.48 -3.11 3.28
C LEU A 43 8.27 -1.82 3.57
N LEU A 44 7.85 -1.01 4.54
CA LEU A 44 8.60 0.18 4.96
C LEU A 44 10.00 -0.14 5.50
N LYS A 45 10.17 -1.34 6.07
CA LYS A 45 11.45 -1.87 6.59
C LYS A 45 12.18 -2.78 5.62
N HIS A 46 11.65 -3.00 4.42
CA HIS A 46 12.28 -3.87 3.43
C HIS A 46 13.72 -3.41 3.16
N PRO A 47 14.72 -4.33 3.02
CA PRO A 47 16.12 -3.97 2.82
C PRO A 47 16.38 -3.06 1.61
N GLN A 48 15.54 -3.16 0.57
CA GLN A 48 15.61 -2.32 -0.62
C GLN A 48 14.64 -1.13 -0.59
N ALA A 49 13.95 -0.90 0.53
CA ALA A 49 13.10 0.28 0.67
C ALA A 49 13.94 1.55 0.74
N GLN A 50 13.63 2.51 -0.12
CA GLN A 50 14.32 3.78 -0.18
C GLN A 50 13.36 4.93 -0.49
N GLN A 51 13.84 6.14 -0.27
CA GLN A 51 13.11 7.34 -0.68
C GLN A 51 13.37 7.59 -2.17
N ILE A 52 12.30 7.77 -2.93
CA ILE A 52 12.36 8.12 -4.35
C ILE A 52 11.58 9.41 -4.60
N GLN A 53 11.92 10.11 -5.67
CA GLN A 53 11.21 11.29 -6.13
C GLN A 53 10.62 11.03 -7.52
N ILE A 54 9.33 11.27 -7.66
CA ILE A 54 8.62 11.28 -8.93
C ILE A 54 8.42 12.73 -9.31
N ALA A 55 9.04 13.15 -10.42
CA ALA A 55 9.05 14.57 -10.82
C ALA A 55 7.65 15.07 -11.20
N GLU A 56 6.86 14.21 -11.83
CA GLU A 56 5.48 14.48 -12.23
C GLU A 56 4.63 13.25 -11.97
N ASP A 57 3.99 13.20 -10.82
CA ASP A 57 3.11 12.11 -10.45
C ASP A 57 1.78 12.21 -11.19
N VAL A 58 1.30 11.08 -11.73
CA VAL A 58 0.11 11.06 -12.59
C VAL A 58 -1.19 11.36 -11.83
N SER A 59 -1.27 10.98 -10.56
CA SER A 59 -2.44 11.25 -9.72
C SER A 59 -2.41 12.65 -9.13
N TYR A 60 -1.26 13.08 -8.62
CA TYR A 60 -1.11 14.38 -7.96
C TYR A 60 -0.81 15.54 -8.90
N LYS A 61 -0.43 15.27 -10.18
CA LYS A 61 -0.05 16.27 -11.18
C LYS A 61 1.04 17.23 -10.71
N ARG A 62 1.96 16.73 -9.88
CA ARG A 62 3.09 17.47 -9.30
C ARG A 62 4.20 16.53 -8.86
N ALA A 63 5.34 17.09 -8.45
CA ALA A 63 6.38 16.28 -7.84
C ALA A 63 5.94 15.68 -6.51
N MET A 64 6.25 14.41 -6.33
CA MET A 64 5.98 13.65 -5.11
C MET A 64 7.20 12.89 -4.66
N THR A 65 7.29 12.68 -3.35
CA THR A 65 8.34 11.86 -2.74
C THR A 65 7.70 10.69 -2.00
N TYR A 66 8.22 9.50 -2.25
CA TYR A 66 7.67 8.26 -1.67
C TYR A 66 8.75 7.44 -1.00
N ARG A 67 8.39 6.72 0.05
CA ARG A 67 9.11 5.53 0.50
C ARG A 67 8.65 4.37 -0.39
N ALA A 68 9.58 3.69 -1.07
CA ALA A 68 9.22 2.70 -2.07
C ALA A 68 10.21 1.53 -2.13
N VAL A 69 9.71 0.38 -2.59
CA VAL A 69 10.49 -0.84 -2.86
C VAL A 69 10.48 -1.09 -4.37
N PRO A 70 11.62 -1.46 -5.00
CA PRO A 70 11.61 -1.85 -6.40
C PRO A 70 10.66 -3.01 -6.65
N MET A 71 9.82 -2.93 -7.68
CA MET A 71 8.91 -4.04 -8.03
C MET A 71 9.67 -5.35 -8.25
N ALA A 72 10.83 -5.30 -8.90
CA ALA A 72 11.68 -6.46 -9.12
C ALA A 72 12.08 -7.21 -7.83
N ALA A 73 12.15 -6.50 -6.70
CA ALA A 73 12.48 -7.11 -5.40
C ALA A 73 11.33 -7.95 -4.81
N LEU A 74 10.11 -7.72 -5.27
CA LEU A 74 8.90 -8.41 -4.80
C LEU A 74 8.44 -9.52 -5.76
N LEU A 75 9.01 -9.60 -6.97
CA LEU A 75 8.60 -10.47 -8.05
C LEU A 75 9.60 -11.62 -8.28
N GLY A 76 10.02 -12.30 -7.20
CA GLY A 76 10.93 -13.43 -7.29
C GLY A 76 10.38 -14.58 -8.15
N GLY A 77 11.23 -15.15 -9.01
CA GLY A 77 10.83 -16.26 -9.88
C GLY A 77 10.03 -15.89 -11.13
N ILE A 78 9.66 -14.62 -11.27
CA ILE A 78 8.98 -14.08 -12.47
C ILE A 78 10.02 -13.73 -13.53
N THR A 79 9.67 -13.91 -14.79
CA THR A 79 10.52 -13.59 -15.96
C THR A 79 9.88 -12.50 -16.82
N ALA A 80 10.67 -11.87 -17.68
CA ALA A 80 10.18 -10.83 -18.58
C ALA A 80 9.10 -11.31 -19.58
N LYS A 81 8.90 -12.62 -19.72
CA LYS A 81 7.89 -13.21 -20.63
C LYS A 81 6.54 -13.43 -19.92
N ASP A 82 6.51 -13.31 -18.61
CA ASP A 82 5.30 -13.52 -17.83
C ASP A 82 4.40 -12.28 -17.88
N HIS A 83 3.14 -12.50 -17.53
CA HIS A 83 2.14 -11.45 -17.36
C HIS A 83 1.65 -11.50 -15.93
N LEU A 84 1.40 -10.33 -15.38
CA LEU A 84 0.90 -10.14 -14.02
C LEU A 84 -0.46 -9.47 -14.09
N GLN A 85 -1.30 -9.78 -13.12
CA GLN A 85 -2.54 -9.07 -12.90
C GLN A 85 -2.46 -8.36 -11.54
N ALA A 86 -2.60 -7.05 -11.53
CA ALA A 86 -2.79 -6.27 -10.33
C ALA A 86 -4.29 -6.13 -10.04
N VAL A 87 -4.70 -6.50 -8.83
CA VAL A 87 -6.09 -6.37 -8.41
C VAL A 87 -6.15 -5.42 -7.22
N ALA A 88 -6.86 -4.33 -7.38
CA ALA A 88 -7.11 -3.36 -6.31
C ALA A 88 -8.24 -3.83 -5.39
N THR A 89 -8.31 -3.25 -4.20
CA THR A 89 -9.30 -3.62 -3.17
C THR A 89 -10.76 -3.32 -3.58
N ASP A 90 -10.96 -2.43 -4.54
CA ASP A 90 -12.27 -2.12 -5.13
C ASP A 90 -12.67 -3.07 -6.27
N GLY A 91 -11.78 -4.04 -6.60
CA GLY A 91 -11.99 -5.03 -7.65
C GLY A 91 -11.49 -4.59 -9.04
N PHE A 92 -10.93 -3.39 -9.19
CA PHE A 92 -10.26 -3.01 -10.43
C PHE A 92 -9.07 -3.95 -10.68
N ALA A 93 -8.96 -4.45 -11.92
CA ALA A 93 -7.88 -5.33 -12.32
C ALA A 93 -7.16 -4.78 -13.57
N ALA A 94 -5.84 -4.76 -13.53
CA ALA A 94 -4.98 -4.35 -14.63
C ALA A 94 -4.03 -5.48 -15.01
N GLU A 95 -3.95 -5.80 -16.29
CA GLU A 95 -3.00 -6.75 -16.87
C GLU A 95 -1.70 -6.02 -17.21
N MET A 96 -0.56 -6.60 -16.80
CA MET A 96 0.75 -5.99 -16.99
C MET A 96 1.77 -7.01 -17.50
N PRO A 97 2.56 -6.70 -18.54
CA PRO A 97 3.73 -7.51 -18.88
C PRO A 97 4.79 -7.38 -17.76
N ALA A 98 5.38 -8.48 -17.36
CA ALA A 98 6.37 -8.50 -16.27
C ALA A 98 7.68 -7.81 -16.65
N GLY A 99 8.07 -7.84 -17.92
CA GLY A 99 9.33 -7.27 -18.39
C GLY A 99 9.63 -5.87 -17.85
N PRO A 100 8.79 -4.88 -18.11
CA PRO A 100 8.99 -3.52 -17.58
C PRO A 100 9.07 -3.45 -16.06
N LEU A 101 8.34 -4.29 -15.33
CA LEU A 101 8.34 -4.30 -13.86
C LEU A 101 9.64 -4.86 -13.26
N LEU A 102 10.37 -5.66 -14.02
CA LEU A 102 11.64 -6.27 -13.62
C LEU A 102 12.87 -5.43 -13.96
N GLU A 103 12.71 -4.34 -14.74
CA GLU A 103 13.81 -3.48 -15.13
C GLU A 103 14.46 -2.82 -13.91
N SER A 104 15.81 -2.82 -13.91
CA SER A 104 16.62 -2.23 -12.85
C SER A 104 17.30 -0.94 -13.24
N THR A 105 17.25 -0.56 -14.51
CA THR A 105 17.87 0.64 -15.09
C THR A 105 16.89 1.35 -16.02
N GLY A 106 17.07 2.66 -16.25
CA GLY A 106 16.15 3.45 -17.06
C GLY A 106 14.80 3.62 -16.38
N ALA A 107 13.71 3.32 -17.11
CA ALA A 107 12.37 3.30 -16.53
C ALA A 107 12.26 2.19 -15.49
N ARG A 108 12.03 2.56 -14.25
CA ARG A 108 11.97 1.61 -13.14
C ARG A 108 10.67 1.70 -12.39
N ALA A 109 10.04 0.53 -12.21
CA ALA A 109 8.81 0.38 -11.44
C ALA A 109 9.10 0.27 -9.94
N TRP A 110 8.30 0.96 -9.15
CA TRP A 110 8.38 0.98 -7.70
C TRP A 110 7.00 0.78 -7.08
N LEU A 111 6.96 0.00 -6.01
CA LEU A 111 5.83 0.00 -5.12
C LEU A 111 6.05 1.09 -4.06
N ALA A 112 5.32 2.17 -4.15
CA ALA A 112 5.27 3.19 -3.11
C ALA A 112 4.38 2.71 -1.96
N ILE A 113 4.83 2.96 -0.72
CA ILE A 113 4.16 2.52 0.49
C ILE A 113 3.79 3.75 1.32
N GLU A 114 2.50 3.92 1.59
CA GLU A 114 2.02 4.97 2.47
C GLU A 114 2.30 4.61 3.94
N ASP A 115 3.05 5.47 4.61
CA ASP A 115 3.25 5.33 6.05
C ASP A 115 2.01 5.84 6.78
N PRO A 116 1.31 5.01 7.58
CA PRO A 116 0.17 5.46 8.36
C PRO A 116 0.48 6.62 9.34
N ALA A 117 1.75 6.76 9.75
CA ALA A 117 2.20 7.86 10.60
C ALA A 117 2.43 9.17 9.82
N ALA A 118 2.55 9.09 8.47
CA ALA A 118 2.76 10.21 7.59
C ALA A 118 1.97 10.00 6.29
N PRO A 119 0.63 10.04 6.35
CA PRO A 119 -0.23 9.74 5.20
C PRO A 119 -0.02 10.72 4.06
N TRP A 120 -0.19 10.22 2.84
CA TRP A 120 -0.11 11.07 1.66
C TRP A 120 -1.27 12.05 1.57
N PRO A 121 -1.10 13.19 0.89
CA PRO A 121 -2.21 14.09 0.65
C PRO A 121 -3.36 13.39 -0.07
N THR A 122 -4.57 13.82 0.18
CA THR A 122 -5.74 13.38 -0.59
C THR A 122 -5.71 13.94 -2.02
N LEU A 123 -6.31 13.21 -2.96
CA LEU A 123 -6.38 13.64 -4.37
C LEU A 123 -7.37 14.81 -4.59
N GLY A 124 -8.27 15.03 -3.65
CA GLY A 124 -9.27 16.10 -3.66
C GLY A 124 -10.06 16.13 -2.36
N GLU A 125 -11.01 17.05 -2.23
CA GLU A 125 -11.77 17.27 -0.99
C GLU A 125 -12.49 16.03 -0.46
N ASN A 126 -12.94 15.13 -1.37
CA ASN A 126 -13.68 13.92 -1.02
C ASN A 126 -13.01 12.64 -1.57
N GLN A 127 -11.73 12.71 -1.93
CA GLN A 127 -10.99 11.58 -2.47
C GLN A 127 -9.90 11.16 -1.50
N GLN A 128 -9.66 9.88 -1.40
CA GLN A 128 -8.55 9.33 -0.61
C GLN A 128 -7.22 9.50 -1.36
N SER A 129 -6.11 9.22 -0.69
CA SER A 129 -4.82 9.04 -1.34
C SER A 129 -4.86 7.78 -2.24
N PRO A 130 -3.94 7.61 -3.19
CA PRO A 130 -3.82 6.36 -3.97
C PRO A 130 -3.22 5.20 -3.15
N GLY A 131 -2.94 5.44 -1.86
CA GLY A 131 -2.41 4.44 -0.93
C GLY A 131 -3.41 3.35 -0.52
N PRO A 132 -2.96 2.40 0.29
CA PRO A 132 -1.65 2.33 0.96
C PRO A 132 -0.49 1.85 0.06
N PHE A 133 -0.79 1.26 -1.10
CA PHE A 133 0.20 0.77 -2.06
C PHE A 133 -0.08 1.38 -3.42
N TYR A 134 0.96 1.95 -4.04
CA TYR A 134 0.82 2.68 -5.29
C TYR A 134 1.99 2.37 -6.21
N LEU A 135 1.69 1.88 -7.43
CA LEU A 135 2.70 1.63 -8.45
C LEU A 135 3.10 2.95 -9.09
N VAL A 136 4.39 3.27 -9.05
CA VAL A 136 4.95 4.49 -9.63
C VAL A 136 6.21 4.17 -10.44
N TRP A 137 6.58 5.08 -11.33
CA TRP A 137 7.71 4.91 -12.22
C TRP A 137 8.68 6.08 -12.11
N THR A 138 9.97 5.77 -11.94
CA THR A 138 11.06 6.73 -12.20
C THR A 138 11.46 6.65 -13.67
N GLU A 139 11.78 7.79 -14.27
CA GLU A 139 12.24 7.92 -15.68
C GLU A 139 11.35 7.16 -16.70
N PRO A 140 10.01 7.27 -16.65
CA PRO A 140 9.13 6.47 -17.51
C PRO A 140 9.40 6.67 -19.01
N LYS A 141 9.86 7.85 -19.41
CA LYS A 141 10.21 8.15 -20.80
C LYS A 141 11.36 7.32 -21.33
N ALA A 142 12.31 6.92 -20.48
CA ALA A 142 13.46 6.11 -20.87
C ALA A 142 13.04 4.69 -21.31
N GLY A 143 11.92 4.16 -20.81
CA GLY A 143 11.36 2.87 -21.17
C GLY A 143 10.13 2.94 -22.05
N ASN A 144 9.76 4.12 -22.54
CA ASN A 144 8.50 4.35 -23.27
C ASN A 144 7.28 3.86 -22.47
N ILE A 145 7.34 4.02 -21.15
CA ILE A 145 6.24 3.67 -20.23
C ILE A 145 5.26 4.83 -20.17
N SER A 146 3.98 4.52 -20.30
CA SER A 146 2.90 5.46 -20.02
C SER A 146 2.35 5.18 -18.62
N PRO A 147 2.71 5.95 -17.60
CA PRO A 147 2.27 5.71 -16.23
C PRO A 147 0.75 5.78 -16.03
N GLU A 148 0.03 6.36 -16.97
CA GLU A 148 -1.44 6.44 -16.95
C GLU A 148 -2.12 5.11 -17.31
N GLN A 149 -1.35 4.15 -17.83
CA GLN A 149 -1.86 2.83 -18.23
C GLN A 149 -1.66 1.75 -17.16
N TRP A 150 -1.01 2.09 -16.06
CA TRP A 150 -0.59 1.15 -15.01
C TRP A 150 -1.19 1.51 -13.67
#